data_6ecf8a921eaabca5b5cd0fe1bf50706e
#
_entry.id   6ecf8a921eaabca5b5cd0fe1bf50706e
#
_cell.length_a   1.000
_cell.length_b   1.000
_cell.length_c   1.000
_cell.angle_alpha   90.00
_cell.angle_beta   90.00
_cell.angle_gamma   90.00
#
_symmetry.space_group_name_H-M   'P 1'
#
loop_
_entity.id
_entity.type
_entity.pdbx_description
1 polymer ?
#
loop_
_entity_poly.entity_id
_entity_poly.type
_entity_poly.pdbx_seq_one_letter_code
_entity_poly.pdbx_strand_id
1 'polypeptide(L)'
;MEKDIFIFFLQLVVGESEMIENLEPEIIEFILNSMPVEISFIDENDKVSYFNKNGDRIFPRPRSVVGKKVHQCHPKKSLNKVIEIIESFKNGKRDVANFWINLNSRLIYIRYFAVRDNNKKYLGTLEVSQDITDIKKIEGEKRLLDWK
;
A
#
# COMPACT_ATOMS: atom_id res chain seq x y z
N MET A 1 24.84 -19.80 30.67
CA MET A 1 25.82 -19.38 29.64
C MET A 1 25.39 -19.76 28.23
N GLU A 2 24.99 -20.99 27.93
CA GLU A 2 24.52 -21.34 26.56
C GLU A 2 23.16 -20.76 26.16
N LYS A 3 22.23 -20.56 27.09
CA LYS A 3 20.92 -19.94 26.81
C LYS A 3 21.01 -18.46 26.46
N ASP A 4 21.96 -17.76 27.10
CA ASP A 4 22.12 -16.33 26.86
C ASP A 4 22.79 -16.04 25.50
N ILE A 5 23.67 -16.93 25.06
CA ILE A 5 24.28 -16.85 23.71
C ILE A 5 23.27 -17.15 22.63
N PHE A 6 22.36 -18.11 22.86
CA PHE A 6 21.31 -18.47 21.91
C PHE A 6 20.28 -17.34 21.75
N ILE A 7 19.89 -16.69 22.85
CA ILE A 7 19.00 -15.51 22.83
C ILE A 7 19.68 -14.34 22.14
N PHE A 8 20.96 -14.10 22.40
CA PHE A 8 21.74 -13.05 21.73
C PHE A 8 21.91 -13.32 20.22
N PHE A 9 22.10 -14.57 19.82
CA PHE A 9 22.15 -14.96 18.39
C PHE A 9 20.79 -14.86 17.71
N LEU A 10 19.68 -15.18 18.40
CA LEU A 10 18.34 -14.98 17.88
C LEU A 10 18.04 -13.49 17.68
N GLN A 11 18.47 -12.62 18.59
CA GLN A 11 18.35 -11.16 18.45
C GLN A 11 19.19 -10.60 17.29
N LEU A 12 20.35 -11.18 17.00
CA LEU A 12 21.20 -10.78 15.87
C LEU A 12 20.65 -11.26 14.51
N VAL A 13 19.88 -12.33 14.47
CA VAL A 13 19.26 -12.87 13.24
C VAL A 13 17.87 -12.28 12.97
N VAL A 14 17.19 -11.75 13.99
CA VAL A 14 15.90 -11.06 13.90
C VAL A 14 16.07 -9.53 13.78
N GLY A 15 17.30 -9.04 13.68
CA GLY A 15 17.60 -7.62 13.53
C GLY A 15 17.04 -7.07 12.22
N GLU A 16 16.05 -6.18 12.33
CA GLU A 16 15.57 -5.08 11.47
C GLU A 16 14.04 -4.94 11.36
N SER A 17 13.22 -5.73 12.08
CA SER A 17 11.77 -5.54 12.14
C SER A 17 11.29 -4.85 13.42
N GLU A 18 12.19 -4.41 14.29
CA GLU A 18 11.87 -3.99 15.66
C GLU A 18 11.06 -2.68 15.79
N MET A 19 10.97 -1.87 14.73
CA MET A 19 10.32 -0.57 14.86
C MET A 19 8.79 -0.66 14.93
N ILE A 20 8.19 -1.57 14.17
CA ILE A 20 6.74 -1.72 14.13
C ILE A 20 6.20 -2.48 15.33
N GLU A 21 7.02 -3.35 15.95
CA GLU A 21 6.69 -4.11 17.16
C GLU A 21 6.46 -3.24 18.39
N ASN A 22 6.97 -2.00 18.38
CA ASN A 22 6.74 -1.01 19.42
C ASN A 22 5.39 -0.29 19.30
N LEU A 23 4.61 -0.57 18.24
CA LEU A 23 3.32 0.05 18.01
C LEU A 23 2.20 -0.96 18.22
N GLU A 24 1.22 -0.58 19.02
CA GLU A 24 -0.03 -1.33 19.10
C GLU A 24 -0.71 -1.39 17.72
N PRO A 25 -1.32 -2.52 17.33
CA PRO A 25 -1.98 -2.68 16.03
C PRO A 25 -2.98 -1.56 15.71
N GLU A 26 -3.68 -1.06 16.73
CA GLU A 26 -4.62 0.06 16.59
C GLU A 26 -3.91 1.36 16.18
N ILE A 27 -2.73 1.63 16.73
CA ILE A 27 -1.93 2.80 16.36
C ILE A 27 -1.46 2.69 14.91
N ILE A 28 -1.07 1.50 14.45
CA ILE A 28 -0.70 1.26 13.05
C ILE A 28 -1.88 1.60 12.13
N GLU A 29 -3.10 1.16 12.48
CA GLU A 29 -4.30 1.48 11.70
C GLU A 29 -4.57 2.99 11.66
N PHE A 30 -4.45 3.70 12.78
CA PHE A 30 -4.60 5.16 12.83
C PHE A 30 -3.56 5.87 11.98
N ILE A 31 -2.30 5.43 12.00
CA ILE A 31 -1.24 5.97 11.14
C ILE A 31 -1.62 5.79 9.67
N LEU A 32 -2.01 4.59 9.26
CA LEU A 32 -2.40 4.29 7.87
C LEU A 32 -3.62 5.10 7.43
N ASN A 33 -4.59 5.30 8.33
CA ASN A 33 -5.78 6.13 8.06
C ASN A 33 -5.47 7.63 8.00
N SER A 34 -4.39 8.09 8.64
CA SER A 34 -3.95 9.49 8.64
C SER A 34 -3.13 9.87 7.42
N MET A 35 -2.67 8.89 6.64
CA MET A 35 -1.88 9.17 5.43
C MET A 35 -2.72 9.91 4.38
N PRO A 36 -2.14 10.89 3.64
CA PRO A 36 -2.85 11.63 2.60
C PRO A 36 -3.02 10.82 1.30
N VAL A 37 -3.04 9.50 1.41
CA VAL A 37 -3.21 8.57 0.29
C VAL A 37 -4.21 7.47 0.66
N GLU A 38 -4.84 6.90 -0.34
CA GLU A 38 -5.61 5.67 -0.19
C GLU A 38 -4.73 4.49 -0.54
N ILE A 39 -4.73 3.48 0.33
CA ILE A 39 -4.04 2.24 0.08
C ILE A 39 -5.02 1.08 0.05
N SER A 40 -4.70 0.08 -0.77
CA SER A 40 -5.36 -1.23 -0.76
C SER A 40 -4.29 -2.30 -0.93
N PHE A 41 -4.37 -3.36 -0.17
CA PHE A 41 -3.46 -4.49 -0.27
C PHE A 41 -4.21 -5.72 -0.76
N ILE A 42 -3.65 -6.32 -1.82
CA ILE A 42 -4.11 -7.56 -2.44
C ILE A 42 -3.05 -8.60 -2.12
N ASP A 43 -3.44 -9.68 -1.46
CA ASP A 43 -2.51 -10.74 -1.06
C ASP A 43 -2.02 -11.61 -2.24
N GLU A 44 -1.13 -12.55 -1.97
CA GLU A 44 -0.56 -13.49 -2.95
C GLU A 44 -1.61 -14.38 -3.64
N ASN A 45 -2.80 -14.49 -3.06
CA ASN A 45 -3.94 -15.24 -3.60
C ASN A 45 -4.95 -14.36 -4.35
N ASP A 46 -4.58 -13.13 -4.70
CA ASP A 46 -5.42 -12.13 -5.39
C ASP A 46 -6.66 -11.68 -4.61
N LYS A 47 -6.64 -11.83 -3.28
CA LYS A 47 -7.72 -11.37 -2.41
C LYS A 47 -7.41 -9.99 -1.84
N VAL A 48 -8.39 -9.13 -1.80
CA VAL A 48 -8.30 -7.85 -1.07
C VAL A 48 -8.21 -8.18 0.42
N SER A 49 -7.05 -7.91 1.02
CA SER A 49 -6.79 -8.20 2.44
C SER A 49 -6.92 -6.97 3.32
N TYR A 50 -6.63 -5.79 2.78
CA TYR A 50 -6.69 -4.56 3.55
C TYR A 50 -6.95 -3.34 2.65
N PHE A 51 -7.61 -2.33 3.20
CA PHE A 51 -7.61 -0.96 2.69
C PHE A 51 -7.84 0.02 3.84
N ASN A 52 -7.22 1.22 3.74
CA ASN A 52 -7.39 2.28 4.73
C ASN A 52 -8.61 3.17 4.41
N LYS A 53 -8.91 4.12 5.29
CA LYS A 53 -9.94 5.17 5.11
C LYS A 53 -11.33 4.62 4.75
N ASN A 54 -11.96 3.95 5.69
CA ASN A 54 -13.35 3.55 5.55
C ASN A 54 -14.26 4.79 5.47
N GLY A 55 -14.90 5.00 4.32
CA GLY A 55 -15.91 6.02 4.10
C GLY A 55 -15.53 7.08 3.07
N ASP A 56 -14.58 7.95 3.36
CA ASP A 56 -14.20 9.06 2.47
C ASP A 56 -13.03 8.68 1.55
N ARG A 57 -13.35 7.95 0.48
CA ARG A 57 -12.36 7.47 -0.51
C ARG A 57 -12.62 8.04 -1.89
N ILE A 58 -11.54 8.26 -2.66
CA ILE A 58 -11.57 8.56 -4.10
C ILE A 58 -12.25 7.40 -4.85
N PHE A 59 -11.85 6.17 -4.51
CA PHE A 59 -12.46 4.94 -5.01
C PHE A 59 -13.21 4.23 -3.88
N PRO A 60 -14.53 4.39 -3.79
CA PRO A 60 -15.33 3.76 -2.72
C PRO A 60 -15.13 2.25 -2.67
N ARG A 61 -14.91 1.72 -1.47
CA ARG A 61 -14.76 0.28 -1.22
C ARG A 61 -15.60 -0.10 -0.01
N PRO A 62 -16.66 -0.90 -0.17
CA PRO A 62 -17.38 -1.44 0.99
C PRO A 62 -16.52 -2.50 1.70
N ARG A 63 -16.64 -2.61 3.02
CA ARG A 63 -15.91 -3.61 3.81
C ARG A 63 -16.11 -5.04 3.30
N SER A 64 -17.25 -5.31 2.67
CA SER A 64 -17.58 -6.62 2.10
C SER A 64 -16.67 -7.10 0.97
N VAL A 65 -15.75 -6.24 0.45
CA VAL A 65 -14.75 -6.67 -0.55
C VAL A 65 -13.56 -7.37 0.09
N VAL A 66 -13.32 -7.18 1.39
CA VAL A 66 -12.25 -7.89 2.10
C VAL A 66 -12.47 -9.39 2.02
N GLY A 67 -11.44 -10.12 1.64
CA GLY A 67 -11.48 -11.57 1.39
C GLY A 67 -11.98 -11.97 -0.01
N LYS A 68 -12.54 -11.05 -0.78
CA LYS A 68 -12.94 -11.32 -2.18
C LYS A 68 -11.75 -11.20 -3.12
N LYS A 69 -11.78 -12.00 -4.18
CA LYS A 69 -10.79 -11.89 -5.25
C LYS A 69 -11.00 -10.61 -6.07
N VAL A 70 -9.91 -10.03 -6.55
CA VAL A 70 -9.91 -8.80 -7.35
C VAL A 70 -10.91 -8.87 -8.52
N HIS A 71 -10.98 -9.99 -9.23
CA HIS A 71 -11.90 -10.13 -10.36
C HIS A 71 -13.40 -10.09 -9.97
N GLN A 72 -13.71 -10.27 -8.68
CA GLN A 72 -15.10 -10.23 -8.17
C GLN A 72 -15.51 -8.82 -7.73
N CYS A 73 -14.55 -7.93 -7.46
CA CYS A 73 -14.85 -6.62 -6.88
C CYS A 73 -14.24 -5.44 -7.65
N HIS A 74 -13.37 -5.69 -8.63
CA HIS A 74 -12.78 -4.63 -9.45
C HIS A 74 -13.68 -4.27 -10.63
N PRO A 75 -13.77 -2.98 -11.02
CA PRO A 75 -14.56 -2.58 -12.19
C PRO A 75 -14.10 -3.29 -13.47
N LYS A 76 -15.03 -3.86 -14.22
CA LYS A 76 -14.76 -4.64 -15.45
C LYS A 76 -13.90 -3.87 -16.46
N LYS A 77 -14.10 -2.55 -16.57
CA LYS A 77 -13.41 -1.69 -17.55
C LYS A 77 -11.89 -1.70 -17.39
N SER A 78 -11.36 -1.86 -16.18
CA SER A 78 -9.92 -1.83 -15.86
C SER A 78 -9.37 -3.16 -15.34
N LEU A 79 -10.23 -4.16 -15.16
CA LEU A 79 -9.88 -5.44 -14.55
C LEU A 79 -8.70 -6.13 -15.27
N ASN A 80 -8.74 -6.21 -16.61
CA ASN A 80 -7.69 -6.89 -17.36
C ASN A 80 -6.31 -6.26 -17.15
N LYS A 81 -6.25 -4.92 -17.07
CA LYS A 81 -4.99 -4.19 -16.81
C LYS A 81 -4.46 -4.43 -15.40
N VAL A 82 -5.35 -4.49 -14.42
CA VAL A 82 -4.96 -4.80 -13.04
C VAL A 82 -4.44 -6.23 -12.91
N ILE A 83 -5.11 -7.19 -13.55
CA ILE A 83 -4.63 -8.58 -13.60
C ILE A 83 -3.25 -8.66 -14.27
N GLU A 84 -3.04 -7.98 -15.40
CA GLU A 84 -1.75 -7.94 -16.08
C GLU A 84 -0.63 -7.39 -15.18
N ILE A 85 -0.92 -6.32 -14.41
CA ILE A 85 0.02 -5.77 -13.43
C ILE A 85 0.37 -6.81 -12.36
N ILE A 86 -0.64 -7.42 -11.74
CA ILE A 86 -0.46 -8.42 -10.68
C ILE A 86 0.35 -9.60 -11.21
N GLU A 87 0.04 -10.13 -12.38
CA GLU A 87 0.77 -11.24 -13.00
C GLU A 87 2.22 -10.85 -13.31
N SER A 88 2.47 -9.62 -13.77
CA SER A 88 3.83 -9.16 -14.02
C SER A 88 4.67 -9.08 -12.74
N PHE A 89 4.03 -8.75 -11.61
CA PHE A 89 4.67 -8.72 -10.29
C PHE A 89 4.95 -10.13 -9.77
N LYS A 90 3.96 -11.04 -9.87
CA LYS A 90 4.12 -12.46 -9.50
C LYS A 90 5.29 -13.11 -10.25
N ASN A 91 5.41 -12.81 -11.54
CA ASN A 91 6.44 -13.37 -12.40
C ASN A 91 7.81 -12.67 -12.26
N GLY A 92 7.93 -11.67 -11.40
CA GLY A 92 9.17 -10.92 -11.20
C GLY A 92 9.60 -10.04 -12.37
N LYS A 93 8.71 -9.80 -13.34
CA LYS A 93 9.00 -8.94 -14.50
C LYS A 93 9.04 -7.47 -14.16
N ARG A 94 8.23 -7.04 -13.18
CA ARG A 94 8.12 -5.67 -12.72
C ARG A 94 7.87 -5.65 -11.22
N ASP A 95 8.21 -4.53 -10.57
CA ASP A 95 7.92 -4.27 -9.16
C ASP A 95 7.07 -3.02 -8.96
N VAL A 96 6.93 -2.20 -10.00
CA VAL A 96 6.15 -0.95 -9.97
C VAL A 96 5.36 -0.79 -11.26
N ALA A 97 4.13 -0.31 -11.12
CA ALA A 97 3.33 0.24 -12.21
C ALA A 97 2.68 1.54 -11.74
N ASN A 98 2.72 2.58 -12.58
CA ASN A 98 2.10 3.85 -12.24
C ASN A 98 1.37 4.45 -13.44
N PHE A 99 0.30 5.14 -13.16
CA PHE A 99 -0.48 5.90 -14.14
C PHE A 99 -1.33 6.96 -13.42
N TRP A 100 -1.94 7.84 -14.19
CA TRP A 100 -2.80 8.88 -13.65
C TRP A 100 -4.03 9.07 -14.53
N ILE A 101 -5.12 9.48 -13.91
CA ILE A 101 -6.41 9.70 -14.57
C ILE A 101 -7.03 11.02 -14.12
N ASN A 102 -7.83 11.60 -15.01
CA ASN A 102 -8.74 12.67 -14.61
C ASN A 102 -10.05 12.04 -14.11
N LEU A 103 -10.45 12.37 -12.90
CA LEU A 103 -11.68 11.90 -12.28
C LEU A 103 -12.38 13.09 -11.61
N ASN A 104 -13.55 13.50 -12.13
CA ASN A 104 -14.34 14.61 -11.60
C ASN A 104 -13.51 15.89 -11.37
N SER A 105 -12.77 16.32 -12.39
CA SER A 105 -11.87 17.48 -12.37
C SER A 105 -10.68 17.37 -11.40
N ARG A 106 -10.41 16.20 -10.87
CA ARG A 106 -9.24 15.89 -10.04
C ARG A 106 -8.25 15.05 -10.82
N LEU A 107 -6.96 15.29 -10.63
CA LEU A 107 -5.89 14.47 -11.17
C LEU A 107 -5.48 13.43 -10.13
N ILE A 108 -5.83 12.18 -10.38
CA ILE A 108 -5.56 11.06 -9.47
C ILE A 108 -4.34 10.29 -9.96
N TYR A 109 -3.32 10.21 -9.11
CA TYR A 109 -2.12 9.42 -9.34
C TYR A 109 -2.26 8.05 -8.68
N ILE A 110 -2.14 6.99 -9.47
CA ILE A 110 -2.34 5.61 -9.05
C ILE A 110 -1.02 4.86 -9.25
N ARG A 111 -0.57 4.19 -8.20
CA ARG A 111 0.68 3.42 -8.19
C ARG A 111 0.43 2.03 -7.64
N TYR A 112 1.02 1.05 -8.27
CA TYR A 112 1.04 -0.33 -7.81
C TYR A 112 2.48 -0.73 -7.50
N PHE A 113 2.67 -1.43 -6.38
CA PHE A 113 3.97 -1.91 -5.92
C PHE A 113 3.86 -3.40 -5.59
N ALA A 114 4.82 -4.19 -6.06
CA ALA A 114 4.99 -5.55 -5.59
C ALA A 114 5.53 -5.51 -4.15
N VAL A 115 4.83 -6.14 -3.23
CA VAL A 115 5.30 -6.34 -1.86
C VAL A 115 6.01 -7.69 -1.81
N ARG A 116 7.27 -7.67 -1.35
CA ARG A 116 8.10 -8.86 -1.25
C ARG A 116 8.74 -8.95 0.12
N ASP A 117 9.01 -10.17 0.56
CA ASP A 117 9.81 -10.41 1.77
C ASP A 117 11.32 -10.22 1.52
N ASN A 118 12.13 -10.42 2.56
CA ASN A 118 13.58 -10.29 2.50
C ASN A 118 14.23 -11.29 1.52
N ASN A 119 13.55 -12.40 1.20
CA ASN A 119 13.97 -13.40 0.22
C ASN A 119 13.44 -13.11 -1.19
N LYS A 120 12.85 -11.93 -1.41
CA LYS A 120 12.22 -11.50 -2.66
C LYS A 120 10.99 -12.30 -3.09
N LYS A 121 10.43 -13.12 -2.19
CA LYS A 121 9.16 -13.80 -2.43
C LYS A 121 8.04 -12.77 -2.53
N TYR A 122 7.20 -12.89 -3.54
CA TYR A 122 6.01 -12.06 -3.69
C TYR A 122 4.98 -12.37 -2.59
N LEU A 123 4.57 -11.37 -1.85
CA LEU A 123 3.58 -11.44 -0.78
C LEU A 123 2.24 -10.81 -1.19
N GLY A 124 2.25 -9.95 -2.19
CA GLY A 124 1.05 -9.27 -2.64
C GLY A 124 1.34 -8.00 -3.40
N THR A 125 0.28 -7.27 -3.73
CA THR A 125 0.32 -5.98 -4.43
C THR A 125 -0.27 -4.89 -3.56
N LEU A 126 0.47 -3.80 -3.38
CA LEU A 126 -0.01 -2.57 -2.76
C LEU A 126 -0.45 -1.58 -3.84
N GLU A 127 -1.70 -1.17 -3.81
CA GLU A 127 -2.23 -0.05 -4.60
C GLU A 127 -2.21 1.22 -3.74
N VAL A 128 -1.69 2.31 -4.29
CA VAL A 128 -1.66 3.64 -3.66
C VAL A 128 -2.29 4.64 -4.60
N SER A 129 -3.37 5.30 -4.17
CA SER A 129 -4.07 6.34 -4.94
C SER A 129 -4.01 7.66 -4.21
N GLN A 130 -3.74 8.74 -4.93
CA GLN A 130 -3.58 10.07 -4.38
C GLN A 130 -4.17 11.11 -5.33
N ASP A 131 -4.96 12.03 -4.78
CA ASP A 131 -5.33 13.26 -5.49
C ASP A 131 -4.11 14.20 -5.48
N ILE A 132 -3.56 14.45 -6.64
CA ILE A 132 -2.40 15.32 -6.83
C ILE A 132 -2.75 16.67 -7.48
N THR A 133 -4.02 17.01 -7.55
CA THR A 133 -4.50 18.23 -8.23
C THR A 133 -3.81 19.47 -7.68
N ASP A 134 -3.74 19.62 -6.38
CA ASP A 134 -3.09 20.77 -5.73
C ASP A 134 -1.57 20.60 -5.59
N ILE A 135 -1.10 19.37 -5.41
CA ILE A 135 0.34 19.06 -5.38
C ILE A 135 1.01 19.49 -6.68
N LYS A 136 0.36 19.26 -7.82
CA LYS A 136 0.88 19.66 -9.15
C LYS A 136 1.09 21.16 -9.30
N LYS A 137 0.43 21.99 -8.47
CA LYS A 137 0.52 23.45 -8.52
C LYS A 137 1.62 24.01 -7.61
N ILE A 138 2.30 23.16 -6.82
CA ILE A 138 3.34 23.62 -5.91
C ILE A 138 4.56 24.07 -6.72
N GLU A 139 5.01 25.29 -6.43
CA GLU A 139 6.20 25.90 -7.02
C GLU A 139 7.09 26.51 -5.94
N GLY A 140 8.37 26.67 -6.23
CA GLY A 140 9.33 27.27 -5.32
C GLY A 140 9.59 26.46 -4.05
N GLU A 141 9.83 27.16 -2.96
CA GLU A 141 10.16 26.55 -1.65
C GLU A 141 9.26 27.10 -0.53
N LYS A 142 8.87 26.23 0.39
CA LYS A 142 8.26 26.60 1.67
C LYS A 142 9.00 25.87 2.78
N ARG A 143 9.95 26.56 3.44
CA ARG A 143 10.87 25.95 4.42
C ARG A 143 10.36 26.01 5.84
N LEU A 144 9.55 27.00 6.15
CA LEU A 144 9.07 27.27 7.51
C LEU A 144 7.53 27.23 7.55
N LEU A 145 7.02 26.95 8.74
CA LEU A 145 5.59 26.99 9.03
C LEU A 145 5.20 28.48 9.19
N ASP A 146 4.34 28.96 8.32
CA ASP A 146 3.63 30.22 8.47
C ASP A 146 2.15 29.93 8.69
N TRP A 147 1.86 29.42 9.87
CA TRP A 147 0.48 29.22 10.29
C TRP A 147 -0.14 30.58 10.59
N LYS A 148 -1.05 31.02 9.71
CA LYS A 148 -1.88 32.21 9.92
C LYS A 148 -3.24 31.81 10.41
#